data_449e00a11a2c161019ec940b77eb477f
#
_entry.id   449e00a11a2c161019ec940b77eb477f
#
_cell.length_a   1.000
_cell.length_b   1.000
_cell.length_c   1.000
_cell.angle_alpha   90.00
_cell.angle_beta   90.00
_cell.angle_gamma   90.00
#
_symmetry.space_group_name_H-M   'P 1'
#
loop_
_entity.id
_entity.type
_entity.pdbx_description
1 polymer ?
#
loop_
_entity_poly.entity_id
_entity_poly.type
_entity_poly.pdbx_seq_one_letter_code
_entity_poly.pdbx_strand_id
1 'polypeptide(L)'
;MGVANTLPNYKSFTFDGTNSRAYGVYITGRGVFNAPERNVEMVEIPGRNGAYALDKGNFNNIEVTYPAGIFADTEADFAQAVSDLRNFLCSKSGYCRLEDDYNSGEYRMAIYKSGLEVDHDMLTAGEFNIVFECKPQRWLTSGETAVSVASGGKVTNPTLFDAKPLLEVVGYGDIDLGGQEIKVSNVPLGNVVLDTNISWTEVPPSVVSFTHTVDIPNTSVLNNGDSIKFKANITYTSVFAADITNIFGANSGSLRWNRGDVQGNVMIADCAFTSSNSLVYGTSLTWDGEVDWTITPTPVSPISDSIFVEAAYDGDHTITFTFEGFNTTTGSSYTFSIDSITAVSTKSALGNPMYIDLDIGEAYKIENGTAVSINNAVQIPAELPVLPPGDTTITYDNTITSFKVLPRWWKV
;
A
#
# COMPACT_ATOMS: atom_id res chain seq x y z
N MET A 1 30.43 22.43 25.07
CA MET A 1 30.89 21.30 24.27
C MET A 1 32.15 21.75 23.58
N GLY A 2 33.31 21.35 24.11
CA GLY A 2 34.62 21.72 23.59
C GLY A 2 35.23 20.62 22.70
N VAL A 3 34.44 20.12 21.71
CA VAL A 3 34.97 19.17 20.73
C VAL A 3 35.27 19.94 19.45
N ALA A 4 36.46 19.73 18.85
CA ALA A 4 36.89 20.40 17.62
C ALA A 4 36.04 19.92 16.44
N ASN A 5 34.84 20.49 16.31
CA ASN A 5 33.83 20.08 15.29
C ASN A 5 34.06 20.69 13.90
N THR A 6 35.18 21.44 13.69
CA THR A 6 35.36 22.27 12.49
C THR A 6 36.78 22.21 11.93
N LEU A 7 37.32 21.01 11.71
CA LEU A 7 38.53 20.84 10.93
C LEU A 7 38.13 20.49 9.47
N PRO A 8 38.03 21.46 8.55
CA PRO A 8 37.39 21.27 7.23
C PRO A 8 38.14 20.33 6.29
N ASN A 9 39.40 20.07 6.55
CA ASN A 9 40.28 19.22 5.73
C ASN A 9 40.36 17.75 6.18
N TYR A 10 39.73 17.41 7.31
CA TYR A 10 39.73 16.06 7.83
C TYR A 10 38.47 15.31 7.42
N LYS A 11 38.62 14.04 7.14
CA LYS A 11 37.53 13.15 6.70
C LYS A 11 36.81 12.53 7.90
N SER A 12 35.60 12.15 7.68
CA SER A 12 34.74 11.56 8.69
C SER A 12 33.94 10.37 8.13
N PHE A 13 33.32 9.61 9.02
CA PHE A 13 32.31 8.64 8.64
C PHE A 13 30.95 9.02 9.26
N THR A 14 29.91 8.51 8.66
CA THR A 14 28.53 8.59 9.19
C THR A 14 28.03 7.16 9.42
N PHE A 15 27.67 6.84 10.66
CA PHE A 15 27.14 5.54 11.03
C PHE A 15 25.72 5.72 11.61
N ASP A 16 24.74 5.01 11.04
CA ASP A 16 23.34 5.12 11.41
C ASP A 16 22.86 6.58 11.50
N GLY A 17 23.20 7.37 10.49
CA GLY A 17 22.80 8.78 10.38
C GLY A 17 23.58 9.77 11.25
N THR A 18 24.47 9.30 12.14
CA THR A 18 25.27 10.17 13.00
C THR A 18 26.71 10.27 12.48
N ASN A 19 27.16 11.49 12.24
CA ASN A 19 28.51 11.74 11.77
C ASN A 19 29.51 11.71 12.94
N SER A 20 30.69 11.10 12.71
CA SER A 20 31.75 10.93 13.71
C SER A 20 32.29 12.24 14.27
N ARG A 21 32.18 13.34 13.52
CA ARG A 21 32.60 14.70 13.97
C ARG A 21 31.80 15.16 15.20
N ALA A 22 30.57 14.64 15.41
CA ALA A 22 29.80 14.96 16.61
C ALA A 22 30.54 14.56 17.90
N TYR A 23 31.46 13.62 17.79
CA TYR A 23 32.32 13.15 18.89
C TYR A 23 33.76 13.63 18.78
N GLY A 24 34.07 14.58 17.89
CA GLY A 24 35.44 15.04 17.61
C GLY A 24 36.32 14.03 16.91
N VAL A 25 35.74 13.05 16.23
CA VAL A 25 36.45 11.94 15.59
C VAL A 25 36.63 12.20 14.09
N TYR A 26 37.85 12.07 13.63
CA TYR A 26 38.27 12.18 12.25
C TYR A 26 39.00 10.92 11.83
N ILE A 27 38.87 10.54 10.55
CA ILE A 27 39.43 9.30 10.01
C ILE A 27 40.48 9.57 8.93
N THR A 28 41.40 8.60 8.77
CA THR A 28 42.29 8.52 7.63
C THR A 28 41.82 7.46 6.64
N GLY A 29 42.18 7.57 5.35
CA GLY A 29 41.70 6.70 4.27
C GLY A 29 42.37 5.34 4.15
N ARG A 30 43.18 4.94 5.12
CA ARG A 30 43.91 3.66 5.06
C ARG A 30 42.91 2.51 5.28
N GLY A 31 42.80 1.63 4.29
CA GLY A 31 41.89 0.45 4.36
C GLY A 31 40.47 0.65 3.84
N VAL A 32 40.04 1.89 3.60
CA VAL A 32 38.65 2.16 3.11
C VAL A 32 38.37 1.68 1.68
N PHE A 33 39.44 1.44 0.89
CA PHE A 33 39.33 0.98 -0.52
C PHE A 33 39.53 -0.53 -0.66
N ASN A 34 39.55 -1.29 0.42
CA ASN A 34 39.70 -2.74 0.35
C ASN A 34 38.44 -3.36 -0.25
N ALA A 35 38.65 -4.42 -1.05
CA ALA A 35 37.58 -5.21 -1.66
C ALA A 35 37.34 -6.50 -0.85
N PRO A 36 36.08 -7.03 -0.84
CA PRO A 36 35.79 -8.29 -0.20
C PRO A 36 36.37 -9.47 -0.98
N GLU A 37 36.64 -10.56 -0.30
CA GLU A 37 37.05 -11.81 -0.92
C GLU A 37 35.88 -12.53 -1.57
N ARG A 38 36.12 -13.07 -2.77
CA ARG A 38 35.17 -13.97 -3.45
C ARG A 38 35.14 -15.32 -2.75
N ASN A 39 33.99 -15.87 -2.51
CA ASN A 39 33.82 -17.18 -1.86
C ASN A 39 34.01 -18.29 -2.89
N VAL A 40 35.25 -18.76 -3.00
CA VAL A 40 35.67 -19.82 -3.94
C VAL A 40 36.30 -20.97 -3.18
N GLU A 41 35.83 -22.18 -3.43
CA GLU A 41 36.44 -23.40 -2.92
C GLU A 41 37.40 -24.00 -3.95
N MET A 42 38.63 -24.20 -3.57
CA MET A 42 39.67 -24.81 -4.44
C MET A 42 39.72 -26.31 -4.17
N VAL A 43 39.33 -27.12 -5.15
CA VAL A 43 39.31 -28.60 -5.07
C VAL A 43 40.46 -29.18 -5.87
N GLU A 44 41.38 -29.87 -5.20
CA GLU A 44 42.45 -30.62 -5.85
C GLU A 44 41.94 -31.94 -6.39
N ILE A 45 42.21 -32.22 -7.69
CA ILE A 45 41.85 -33.46 -8.35
C ILE A 45 43.10 -34.32 -8.53
N PRO A 46 43.18 -35.52 -7.96
CA PRO A 46 44.36 -36.37 -8.08
C PRO A 46 44.72 -36.66 -9.55
N GLY A 47 46.01 -36.48 -9.90
CA GLY A 47 46.54 -36.69 -11.27
C GLY A 47 46.31 -35.50 -12.22
N ARG A 48 45.78 -34.37 -11.75
CA ARG A 48 45.59 -33.16 -12.55
C ARG A 48 46.45 -32.02 -11.97
N ASN A 49 47.11 -31.27 -12.86
CA ASN A 49 47.82 -30.06 -12.45
C ASN A 49 46.83 -28.91 -12.20
N GLY A 50 46.99 -28.25 -11.05
CA GLY A 50 46.15 -27.13 -10.60
C GLY A 50 44.84 -27.60 -9.95
N ALA A 51 44.25 -26.77 -9.14
CA ALA A 51 42.99 -27.01 -8.46
C ALA A 51 41.78 -26.54 -9.34
N TYR A 52 40.64 -27.17 -9.15
CA TYR A 52 39.39 -26.71 -9.71
C TYR A 52 38.79 -25.67 -8.79
N ALA A 53 38.45 -24.50 -9.33
CA ALA A 53 37.80 -23.42 -8.58
C ALA A 53 36.27 -23.58 -8.61
N LEU A 54 35.67 -23.91 -7.48
CA LEU A 54 34.21 -23.94 -7.29
C LEU A 54 33.76 -22.61 -6.73
N ASP A 55 33.29 -21.73 -7.61
CA ASP A 55 32.75 -20.43 -7.23
C ASP A 55 31.34 -20.59 -6.64
N LYS A 56 31.13 -20.09 -5.42
CA LYS A 56 29.83 -20.14 -4.73
C LYS A 56 28.90 -18.97 -5.13
N GLY A 57 29.33 -18.08 -6.01
CA GLY A 57 28.53 -16.98 -6.55
C GLY A 57 28.32 -15.80 -5.59
N ASN A 58 29.05 -15.76 -4.46
CA ASN A 58 28.94 -14.70 -3.46
C ASN A 58 30.32 -14.21 -2.97
N PHE A 59 30.28 -13.13 -2.21
CA PHE A 59 31.46 -12.55 -1.53
C PHE A 59 31.33 -12.72 -0.03
N ASN A 60 32.46 -12.83 0.66
CA ASN A 60 32.52 -12.82 2.11
C ASN A 60 32.29 -11.41 2.65
N ASN A 61 31.88 -11.30 3.92
CA ASN A 61 31.92 -10.03 4.62
C ASN A 61 33.36 -9.48 4.66
N ILE A 62 33.47 -8.16 4.81
CA ILE A 62 34.76 -7.48 4.86
C ILE A 62 34.85 -6.66 6.14
N GLU A 63 36.02 -6.70 6.78
CA GLU A 63 36.36 -5.75 7.83
C GLU A 63 36.87 -4.45 7.21
N VAL A 64 36.23 -3.34 7.59
CA VAL A 64 36.67 -1.99 7.23
C VAL A 64 37.20 -1.32 8.47
N THR A 65 38.49 -1.03 8.44
CA THR A 65 39.21 -0.36 9.54
C THR A 65 39.39 1.11 9.21
N TYR A 66 38.95 1.99 10.08
CA TYR A 66 39.19 3.41 10.04
C TYR A 66 40.22 3.77 11.11
N PRO A 67 41.50 4.02 10.75
CA PRO A 67 42.43 4.70 11.65
C PRO A 67 41.88 6.10 11.94
N ALA A 68 41.67 6.42 13.20
CA ALA A 68 40.97 7.60 13.64
C ALA A 68 41.73 8.37 14.71
N GLY A 69 41.52 9.66 14.74
CA GLY A 69 41.95 10.53 15.81
C GLY A 69 40.76 11.25 16.45
N ILE A 70 40.82 11.44 17.73
CA ILE A 70 39.89 12.26 18.50
C ILE A 70 40.61 13.46 19.10
N PHE A 71 39.98 14.62 19.01
CA PHE A 71 40.51 15.88 19.50
C PHE A 71 39.49 16.60 20.36
N ALA A 72 39.90 17.12 21.50
CA ALA A 72 39.08 17.88 22.42
C ALA A 72 39.80 19.12 22.96
N ASP A 73 39.10 20.07 23.52
CA ASP A 73 39.70 21.31 24.06
C ASP A 73 40.29 21.10 25.48
N THR A 74 39.70 20.18 26.25
CA THR A 74 40.16 19.83 27.59
C THR A 74 40.22 18.32 27.79
N GLU A 75 40.96 17.88 28.80
CA GLU A 75 41.05 16.46 29.21
C GLU A 75 39.65 15.90 29.61
N ALA A 76 38.86 16.72 30.28
CA ALA A 76 37.47 16.31 30.65
C ALA A 76 36.57 16.14 29.43
N ASP A 77 36.64 17.04 28.43
CA ASP A 77 35.93 16.92 27.16
C ASP A 77 36.39 15.69 26.36
N PHE A 78 37.71 15.38 26.38
CA PHE A 78 38.28 14.20 25.76
C PHE A 78 37.67 12.92 26.36
N ALA A 79 37.71 12.78 27.68
CA ALA A 79 37.18 11.62 28.38
C ALA A 79 35.68 11.45 28.12
N GLN A 80 34.89 12.54 28.09
CA GLN A 80 33.48 12.52 27.77
C GLN A 80 33.25 12.10 26.31
N ALA A 81 33.98 12.67 25.36
CA ALA A 81 33.83 12.35 23.92
C ALA A 81 34.14 10.87 23.61
N VAL A 82 35.17 10.30 24.24
CA VAL A 82 35.51 8.87 24.14
C VAL A 82 34.37 8.01 24.71
N SER A 83 33.83 8.41 25.87
CA SER A 83 32.69 7.70 26.49
C SER A 83 31.46 7.73 25.60
N ASP A 84 31.12 8.89 25.04
CA ASP A 84 29.95 9.07 24.19
C ASP A 84 30.08 8.31 22.85
N LEU A 85 31.28 8.36 22.23
CA LEU A 85 31.59 7.58 21.03
C LEU A 85 31.41 6.08 21.29
N ARG A 86 31.97 5.57 22.38
CA ARG A 86 31.85 4.16 22.74
C ARG A 86 30.40 3.74 22.96
N ASN A 87 29.67 4.54 23.72
CA ASN A 87 28.24 4.30 23.94
C ASN A 87 27.44 4.33 22.62
N PHE A 88 27.72 5.27 21.74
CA PHE A 88 27.11 5.36 20.43
C PHE A 88 27.37 4.12 19.59
N LEU A 89 28.63 3.74 19.41
CA LEU A 89 29.00 2.58 18.58
C LEU A 89 28.40 1.26 19.14
N CYS A 90 28.44 1.06 20.46
CA CYS A 90 27.95 -0.14 21.11
C CYS A 90 26.41 -0.19 21.25
N SER A 91 25.70 0.94 21.15
CA SER A 91 24.24 1.00 21.28
C SER A 91 23.50 0.46 20.05
N LYS A 92 24.18 0.33 18.92
CA LYS A 92 23.57 -0.08 17.65
C LYS A 92 23.54 -1.59 17.51
N SER A 93 22.36 -2.15 17.24
CA SER A 93 22.17 -3.57 16.99
C SER A 93 21.93 -3.84 15.51
N GLY A 94 22.53 -4.93 14.99
CA GLY A 94 22.37 -5.31 13.60
C GLY A 94 23.20 -4.46 12.62
N TYR A 95 22.91 -4.64 11.34
CA TYR A 95 23.57 -3.89 10.28
C TYR A 95 22.94 -2.52 10.11
N CYS A 96 23.75 -1.47 10.30
CA CYS A 96 23.38 -0.08 10.09
C CYS A 96 24.11 0.48 8.86
N ARG A 97 23.60 1.57 8.32
CA ARG A 97 24.22 2.29 7.19
C ARG A 97 25.53 2.96 7.62
N LEU A 98 26.59 2.72 6.86
CA LEU A 98 27.90 3.31 7.04
C LEU A 98 28.34 4.02 5.76
N GLU A 99 28.60 5.31 5.86
CA GLU A 99 29.11 6.18 4.80
C GLU A 99 30.46 6.78 5.23
N ASP A 100 31.29 7.13 4.28
CA ASP A 100 32.53 7.86 4.55
C ASP A 100 32.82 8.93 3.50
N ASP A 101 33.59 9.96 3.89
CA ASP A 101 33.93 11.07 3.00
C ASP A 101 34.91 10.69 1.87
N TYR A 102 35.43 9.45 1.86
CA TYR A 102 36.31 8.95 0.79
C TYR A 102 35.54 8.36 -0.38
N ASN A 103 34.34 7.83 -0.10
CA ASN A 103 33.49 7.15 -1.07
C ASN A 103 32.11 7.87 -1.18
N SER A 104 32.16 9.12 -1.64
CA SER A 104 30.96 9.93 -1.78
C SER A 104 29.93 9.28 -2.73
N GLY A 105 28.67 9.24 -2.33
CA GLY A 105 27.59 8.63 -3.10
C GLY A 105 27.47 7.11 -2.95
N GLU A 106 28.17 6.54 -1.96
CA GLU A 106 28.15 5.12 -1.66
C GLU A 106 28.00 4.87 -0.16
N TYR A 107 27.45 3.72 0.18
CA TYR A 107 27.36 3.27 1.56
C TYR A 107 27.53 1.76 1.68
N ARG A 108 27.85 1.29 2.87
CA ARG A 108 27.84 -0.13 3.25
C ARG A 108 26.83 -0.38 4.37
N MET A 109 26.36 -1.62 4.47
CA MET A 109 25.69 -2.10 5.66
C MET A 109 26.71 -2.69 6.60
N ALA A 110 26.87 -2.11 7.77
CA ALA A 110 27.95 -2.40 8.72
C ALA A 110 27.43 -2.66 10.13
N ILE A 111 28.14 -3.48 10.87
CA ILE A 111 27.92 -3.69 12.30
C ILE A 111 29.22 -3.40 13.05
N TYR A 112 29.13 -2.68 14.16
CA TYR A 112 30.24 -2.50 15.08
C TYR A 112 30.21 -3.63 16.11
N LYS A 113 31.22 -4.49 16.10
CA LYS A 113 31.39 -5.62 17.03
C LYS A 113 32.70 -5.64 17.78
N SER A 114 33.62 -4.75 17.41
CA SER A 114 34.98 -4.68 17.96
C SER A 114 35.00 -3.86 19.25
N GLY A 115 36.02 -4.09 20.07
CA GLY A 115 36.37 -3.18 21.17
C GLY A 115 36.96 -1.87 20.65
N LEU A 116 36.88 -0.82 21.45
CA LEU A 116 37.57 0.46 21.20
C LEU A 116 38.73 0.62 22.18
N GLU A 117 39.95 0.56 21.63
CA GLU A 117 41.18 0.86 22.38
C GLU A 117 41.66 2.22 21.90
N VAL A 118 41.84 3.15 22.82
CA VAL A 118 42.25 4.53 22.54
C VAL A 118 43.61 4.74 23.13
N ASP A 119 44.61 4.95 22.28
CA ASP A 119 45.93 5.35 22.68
C ASP A 119 45.94 6.84 23.06
N HIS A 120 46.24 7.14 24.32
CA HIS A 120 46.16 8.47 24.90
C HIS A 120 47.55 9.04 25.08
N ASP A 121 48.15 9.53 23.99
CA ASP A 121 49.50 10.11 23.99
C ASP A 121 49.52 11.57 24.42
N MET A 122 48.36 12.27 24.35
CA MET A 122 48.22 13.68 24.75
C MET A 122 46.93 13.87 25.57
N LEU A 123 46.94 14.83 26.50
CA LEU A 123 45.80 15.08 27.41
C LEU A 123 44.47 15.38 26.69
N THR A 124 44.55 15.87 25.46
CA THR A 124 43.36 16.31 24.68
C THR A 124 43.23 15.62 23.33
N ALA A 125 44.10 14.63 23.04
CA ALA A 125 44.06 13.91 21.77
C ALA A 125 44.43 12.44 21.97
N GLY A 126 43.88 11.58 21.12
CA GLY A 126 44.18 10.15 21.08
C GLY A 126 43.97 9.57 19.70
N GLU A 127 44.69 8.49 19.42
CA GLU A 127 44.58 7.72 18.18
C GLU A 127 44.04 6.34 18.47
N PHE A 128 43.30 5.79 17.52
CA PHE A 128 42.70 4.48 17.63
C PHE A 128 42.22 3.95 16.27
N ASN A 129 41.79 2.68 16.23
CA ASN A 129 41.17 2.10 15.07
C ASN A 129 39.71 1.80 15.38
N ILE A 130 38.80 2.19 14.47
CA ILE A 130 37.41 1.76 14.48
C ILE A 130 37.24 0.67 13.41
N VAL A 131 36.84 -0.50 13.81
CA VAL A 131 36.66 -1.66 12.92
C VAL A 131 35.20 -2.01 12.79
N PHE A 132 34.67 -1.96 11.57
CA PHE A 132 33.35 -2.38 11.23
C PHE A 132 33.37 -3.68 10.44
N GLU A 133 32.53 -4.63 10.81
CA GLU A 133 32.18 -5.76 9.95
C GLU A 133 31.13 -5.31 8.96
N CYS A 134 31.44 -5.32 7.66
CA CYS A 134 30.55 -4.84 6.60
C CYS A 134 30.07 -5.99 5.73
N LYS A 135 28.85 -5.88 5.21
CA LYS A 135 28.43 -6.66 4.04
C LYS A 135 29.34 -6.33 2.85
N PRO A 136 29.53 -7.27 1.91
CA PRO A 136 30.47 -7.08 0.81
C PRO A 136 30.05 -5.95 -0.16
N GLN A 137 28.74 -5.70 -0.27
CA GLN A 137 28.22 -4.71 -1.21
C GLN A 137 28.51 -3.28 -0.76
N ARG A 138 28.92 -2.44 -1.71
CA ARG A 138 28.82 -0.98 -1.66
C ARG A 138 27.61 -0.57 -2.47
N TRP A 139 26.61 -0.06 -1.82
CA TRP A 139 25.39 0.44 -2.43
C TRP A 139 25.57 1.85 -2.95
N LEU A 140 25.08 2.13 -4.14
CA LEU A 140 25.07 3.48 -4.70
C LEU A 140 23.84 4.25 -4.23
N THR A 141 24.00 5.47 -3.73
CA THR A 141 22.88 6.33 -3.34
C THR A 141 21.95 6.67 -4.51
N SER A 142 22.48 6.67 -5.76
CA SER A 142 21.67 6.79 -6.97
C SER A 142 20.70 5.63 -7.17
N GLY A 143 20.99 4.46 -6.59
CA GLY A 143 20.11 3.29 -6.61
C GLY A 143 18.95 3.34 -5.59
N GLU A 144 18.93 4.34 -4.71
CA GLU A 144 17.88 4.55 -3.71
C GLU A 144 16.77 5.49 -4.19
N THR A 145 16.89 6.03 -5.39
CA THR A 145 15.86 6.89 -5.97
C THR A 145 14.98 6.07 -6.90
N ALA A 146 13.68 6.05 -6.63
CA ALA A 146 12.71 5.39 -7.49
C ALA A 146 12.60 6.13 -8.84
N VAL A 147 12.70 5.38 -9.93
CA VAL A 147 12.62 5.87 -11.30
C VAL A 147 11.28 5.43 -11.91
N SER A 148 10.49 6.38 -12.39
CA SER A 148 9.28 6.07 -13.17
C SER A 148 9.66 5.60 -14.56
N VAL A 149 9.11 4.47 -14.99
CA VAL A 149 9.40 3.86 -16.28
C VAL A 149 8.09 3.64 -17.02
N ALA A 150 7.97 4.16 -18.24
CA ALA A 150 6.86 3.84 -19.12
C ALA A 150 7.06 2.46 -19.76
N SER A 151 5.96 1.77 -20.13
CA SER A 151 6.07 0.49 -20.83
C SER A 151 6.86 0.65 -22.14
N GLY A 152 7.85 -0.22 -22.37
CA GLY A 152 8.86 -0.10 -23.42
C GLY A 152 10.06 0.79 -23.06
N GLY A 153 10.06 1.40 -21.88
CA GLY A 153 11.18 2.19 -21.39
C GLY A 153 12.36 1.34 -20.91
N LYS A 154 13.49 2.00 -20.65
CA LYS A 154 14.73 1.35 -20.24
C LYS A 154 15.19 1.81 -18.87
N VAL A 155 15.78 0.91 -18.12
CA VAL A 155 16.54 1.19 -16.89
C VAL A 155 17.98 0.73 -17.12
N THR A 156 18.94 1.64 -16.88
CA THR A 156 20.36 1.36 -17.11
C THR A 156 21.05 1.10 -15.78
N ASN A 157 21.57 -0.12 -15.60
CA ASN A 157 22.42 -0.48 -14.47
C ASN A 157 23.85 -0.01 -14.74
N PRO A 158 24.39 0.96 -13.97
CA PRO A 158 25.72 1.51 -14.19
C PRO A 158 26.83 0.63 -13.59
N THR A 159 26.50 -0.49 -12.96
CA THR A 159 27.44 -1.36 -12.26
C THR A 159 27.75 -2.62 -13.06
N LEU A 160 28.69 -3.43 -12.56
CA LEU A 160 29.04 -4.73 -13.18
C LEU A 160 28.35 -5.92 -12.51
N PHE A 161 27.40 -5.68 -11.62
CA PHE A 161 26.70 -6.70 -10.85
C PHE A 161 25.19 -6.59 -11.05
N ASP A 162 24.54 -7.72 -11.05
CA ASP A 162 23.08 -7.79 -11.11
C ASP A 162 22.46 -7.12 -9.88
N ALA A 163 21.52 -6.22 -10.11
CA ALA A 163 20.80 -5.56 -9.04
C ALA A 163 19.40 -6.19 -8.90
N LYS A 164 18.94 -6.26 -7.67
CA LYS A 164 17.63 -6.81 -7.29
C LYS A 164 16.70 -5.67 -6.87
N PRO A 165 15.92 -5.14 -7.80
CA PRO A 165 15.13 -3.94 -7.56
C PRO A 165 13.92 -4.20 -6.66
N LEU A 166 13.42 -3.11 -6.07
CA LEU A 166 12.06 -3.02 -5.54
C LEU A 166 11.19 -2.35 -6.60
N LEU A 167 10.10 -2.99 -7.00
CA LEU A 167 9.14 -2.46 -7.94
C LEU A 167 7.95 -1.86 -7.16
N GLU A 168 7.54 -0.65 -7.54
CA GLU A 168 6.32 -0.01 -7.07
C GLU A 168 5.32 -0.01 -8.23
N VAL A 169 4.20 -0.71 -8.08
CA VAL A 169 3.25 -1.00 -9.15
C VAL A 169 1.85 -0.56 -8.75
N VAL A 170 1.15 0.07 -9.69
CA VAL A 170 -0.25 0.45 -9.58
C VAL A 170 -1.02 -0.22 -10.70
N GLY A 171 -1.90 -1.15 -10.35
CA GLY A 171 -2.68 -1.95 -11.31
C GLY A 171 -2.34 -3.43 -11.26
N TYR A 172 -2.67 -4.16 -12.29
CA TYR A 172 -2.45 -5.60 -12.44
C TYR A 172 -2.13 -5.93 -13.90
N GLY A 173 -1.57 -7.10 -14.16
CA GLY A 173 -1.16 -7.54 -15.50
C GLY A 173 0.23 -8.15 -15.50
N ASP A 174 0.74 -8.45 -16.66
CA ASP A 174 2.05 -9.02 -16.86
C ASP A 174 3.11 -7.91 -16.91
N ILE A 175 4.26 -8.16 -16.28
CA ILE A 175 5.43 -7.28 -16.26
C ILE A 175 6.61 -8.09 -16.75
N ASP A 176 7.32 -7.59 -17.76
CA ASP A 176 8.55 -8.18 -18.27
C ASP A 176 9.75 -7.26 -17.97
N LEU A 177 10.75 -7.81 -17.31
CA LEU A 177 12.03 -7.18 -17.02
C LEU A 177 13.11 -7.82 -17.89
N GLY A 178 13.18 -7.44 -19.16
CA GLY A 178 14.22 -7.95 -20.08
C GLY A 178 14.14 -9.46 -20.34
N GLY A 179 12.93 -10.02 -20.46
CA GLY A 179 12.64 -11.44 -20.66
C GLY A 179 12.35 -12.22 -19.38
N GLN A 180 12.27 -11.56 -18.23
CA GLN A 180 11.95 -12.15 -16.93
C GLN A 180 10.54 -11.71 -16.52
N GLU A 181 9.56 -12.61 -16.63
CA GLU A 181 8.14 -12.30 -16.49
C GLU A 181 7.65 -12.39 -15.02
N ILE A 182 6.95 -11.37 -14.55
CA ILE A 182 6.21 -11.34 -13.28
C ILE A 182 4.73 -11.16 -13.62
N LYS A 183 3.85 -11.95 -13.00
CA LYS A 183 2.41 -11.86 -13.22
C LYS A 183 1.70 -11.32 -11.99
N VAL A 184 0.94 -10.26 -12.16
CA VAL A 184 0.10 -9.66 -11.12
C VAL A 184 -1.36 -9.92 -11.46
N SER A 185 -1.99 -10.81 -10.70
CA SER A 185 -3.41 -11.13 -10.86
C SER A 185 -4.29 -10.03 -10.30
N ASN A 186 -5.40 -9.73 -10.97
CA ASN A 186 -6.41 -8.86 -10.38
C ASN A 186 -7.09 -9.57 -9.20
N VAL A 187 -7.13 -8.91 -8.06
CA VAL A 187 -7.92 -9.32 -6.89
C VAL A 187 -8.95 -8.23 -6.67
N PRO A 188 -10.21 -8.43 -7.08
CA PRO A 188 -11.24 -7.40 -6.93
C PRO A 188 -11.61 -7.20 -5.47
N LEU A 189 -12.03 -5.98 -5.12
CA LEU A 189 -12.59 -5.67 -3.80
C LEU A 189 -13.84 -6.51 -3.49
N GLY A 190 -14.57 -6.91 -4.53
CA GLY A 190 -15.80 -7.70 -4.37
C GLY A 190 -16.92 -6.89 -3.73
N ASN A 191 -17.59 -7.44 -2.72
CA ASN A 191 -18.70 -6.77 -2.06
C ASN A 191 -18.20 -5.63 -1.17
N VAL A 192 -18.63 -4.41 -1.45
CA VAL A 192 -18.34 -3.19 -0.69
C VAL A 192 -19.64 -2.64 -0.12
N VAL A 193 -19.63 -2.22 1.13
CA VAL A 193 -20.76 -1.51 1.73
C VAL A 193 -20.55 -0.03 1.52
N LEU A 194 -21.50 0.63 0.86
CA LEU A 194 -21.44 2.06 0.56
C LEU A 194 -22.14 2.89 1.63
N ASP A 195 -23.28 2.40 2.14
CA ASP A 195 -24.04 3.04 3.22
C ASP A 195 -24.89 2.02 3.99
N THR A 196 -25.29 2.36 5.22
CA THR A 196 -26.07 1.47 6.09
C THR A 196 -27.05 2.24 6.95
N ASN A 197 -28.10 1.55 7.42
CA ASN A 197 -29.04 2.01 8.45
C ASN A 197 -29.82 3.27 8.08
N ILE A 198 -30.27 3.35 6.84
CA ILE A 198 -31.12 4.43 6.36
C ILE A 198 -32.57 4.09 6.71
N SER A 199 -33.25 4.91 7.48
CA SER A 199 -34.64 4.67 7.84
C SER A 199 -35.45 5.95 8.04
N TRP A 200 -36.74 5.87 7.73
CA TRP A 200 -37.77 6.90 7.96
C TRP A 200 -38.99 6.28 8.58
N THR A 201 -39.57 6.99 9.52
CA THR A 201 -40.83 6.59 10.14
C THR A 201 -41.78 7.77 10.12
N GLU A 202 -42.99 7.56 9.61
CA GLU A 202 -44.05 8.56 9.57
C GLU A 202 -45.30 8.07 10.27
N VAL A 203 -46.01 9.02 10.91
CA VAL A 203 -47.25 8.81 11.63
C VAL A 203 -48.31 9.74 11.05
N PRO A 204 -49.48 9.18 10.61
CA PRO A 204 -50.54 9.97 9.98
C PRO A 204 -51.33 10.91 10.91
N PRO A 205 -52.09 11.89 10.39
CA PRO A 205 -52.57 11.97 9.02
C PRO A 205 -51.79 12.96 8.19
N SER A 206 -51.17 12.53 7.10
CA SER A 206 -50.59 13.46 6.11
C SER A 206 -50.28 12.75 4.80
N VAL A 207 -50.20 13.52 3.73
CA VAL A 207 -49.47 13.12 2.53
C VAL A 207 -48.03 12.89 2.97
N VAL A 208 -47.55 11.70 2.77
CA VAL A 208 -46.20 11.35 3.17
C VAL A 208 -45.35 11.35 1.94
N SER A 209 -44.45 12.31 1.90
CA SER A 209 -43.37 12.34 0.94
C SER A 209 -42.10 12.57 1.70
N PHE A 210 -41.14 11.67 1.54
CA PHE A 210 -39.81 11.93 2.04
C PHE A 210 -38.76 11.61 0.96
N THR A 211 -37.71 12.37 0.99
CA THR A 211 -36.58 12.23 0.08
C THR A 211 -35.35 12.04 0.90
N HIS A 212 -34.56 11.02 0.58
CA HIS A 212 -33.25 10.80 1.14
C HIS A 212 -32.20 10.76 0.04
N THR A 213 -31.15 11.49 0.21
CA THR A 213 -30.07 11.57 -0.75
C THR A 213 -28.83 10.91 -0.18
N VAL A 214 -28.26 10.00 -0.95
CA VAL A 214 -27.02 9.30 -0.61
C VAL A 214 -25.97 9.64 -1.65
N ASP A 215 -24.87 10.21 -1.20
CA ASP A 215 -23.71 10.38 -2.03
C ASP A 215 -23.02 9.02 -2.16
N ILE A 216 -23.00 8.48 -3.37
CA ILE A 216 -22.19 7.30 -3.66
C ILE A 216 -20.78 7.78 -3.97
N PRO A 217 -19.86 7.71 -3.01
CA PRO A 217 -18.49 8.05 -3.30
C PRO A 217 -17.91 6.93 -4.15
N ASN A 218 -17.51 7.11 -5.23
CA ASN A 218 -16.34 7.70 -5.75
C ASN A 218 -15.46 6.64 -6.42
N THR A 219 -14.69 7.08 -7.34
CA THR A 219 -13.58 6.41 -8.01
C THR A 219 -12.58 5.69 -7.08
N SER A 220 -12.65 5.83 -5.73
CA SER A 220 -11.74 5.14 -4.82
C SER A 220 -12.06 3.66 -4.63
N VAL A 221 -13.33 3.27 -4.66
CA VAL A 221 -13.77 1.90 -4.40
C VAL A 221 -14.54 1.25 -5.54
N LEU A 222 -14.95 2.01 -6.57
CA LEU A 222 -15.71 1.52 -7.72
C LEU A 222 -15.02 1.85 -9.04
N ASN A 223 -15.21 0.97 -10.03
CA ASN A 223 -14.94 1.22 -11.44
C ASN A 223 -16.26 1.44 -12.19
N ASN A 224 -16.21 2.14 -13.32
CA ASN A 224 -17.36 2.25 -14.20
C ASN A 224 -17.83 0.85 -14.63
N GLY A 225 -19.15 0.63 -14.58
CA GLY A 225 -19.78 -0.65 -14.87
C GLY A 225 -19.92 -1.59 -13.68
N ASP A 226 -19.34 -1.25 -12.50
CA ASP A 226 -19.57 -2.03 -11.28
C ASP A 226 -21.05 -1.99 -10.88
N SER A 227 -21.54 -3.07 -10.29
CA SER A 227 -22.95 -3.21 -9.91
C SER A 227 -23.21 -2.64 -8.53
N ILE A 228 -24.11 -1.67 -8.41
CA ILE A 228 -24.61 -1.13 -7.14
C ILE A 228 -25.93 -1.82 -6.81
N LYS A 229 -26.07 -2.27 -5.56
CA LYS A 229 -27.24 -2.98 -5.06
C LYS A 229 -27.75 -2.37 -3.76
N PHE A 230 -29.04 -2.26 -3.62
CA PHE A 230 -29.65 -1.96 -2.34
C PHE A 230 -30.89 -2.82 -2.11
N LYS A 231 -31.22 -3.00 -0.84
CA LYS A 231 -32.42 -3.68 -0.38
C LYS A 231 -33.22 -2.71 0.47
N ALA A 232 -34.37 -2.31 -0.01
CA ALA A 232 -35.33 -1.48 0.72
C ALA A 232 -36.37 -2.37 1.44
N ASN A 233 -36.64 -2.06 2.70
CA ASN A 233 -37.65 -2.73 3.50
C ASN A 233 -38.75 -1.72 3.84
N ILE A 234 -40.00 -2.18 3.75
CA ILE A 234 -41.17 -1.42 4.16
C ILE A 234 -41.83 -2.18 5.30
N THR A 235 -41.88 -1.55 6.47
CA THR A 235 -42.59 -2.09 7.64
C THR A 235 -43.79 -1.19 7.92
N TYR A 236 -44.91 -1.79 8.02
CA TYR A 236 -46.17 -1.10 8.21
C TYR A 236 -46.89 -1.68 9.43
N THR A 237 -47.44 -0.80 10.26
CA THR A 237 -48.22 -1.15 11.43
C THR A 237 -49.61 -0.55 11.29
N SER A 238 -50.65 -1.38 11.20
CA SER A 238 -52.05 -0.97 11.17
C SER A 238 -52.89 -1.70 12.20
N VAL A 239 -53.90 -1.02 12.70
CA VAL A 239 -54.88 -1.59 13.63
C VAL A 239 -55.99 -2.29 12.92
N PHE A 240 -56.26 -1.95 11.65
CA PHE A 240 -57.37 -2.52 10.84
C PHE A 240 -56.91 -2.80 9.38
N ALA A 241 -57.43 -3.87 8.79
CA ALA A 241 -57.14 -4.23 7.40
C ALA A 241 -57.57 -3.16 6.37
N ALA A 242 -58.57 -2.33 6.70
CA ALA A 242 -59.02 -1.22 5.86
C ALA A 242 -57.99 -0.09 5.75
N ASP A 243 -57.11 0.04 6.71
CA ASP A 243 -56.10 1.10 6.73
C ASP A 243 -55.00 0.85 5.69
N ILE A 244 -54.70 -0.40 5.40
CA ILE A 244 -53.74 -0.76 4.35
C ILE A 244 -54.22 -0.26 2.99
N THR A 245 -55.46 -0.43 2.70
CA THR A 245 -56.08 0.02 1.45
C THR A 245 -56.09 1.54 1.32
N ASN A 246 -56.19 2.25 2.44
CA ASN A 246 -56.18 3.72 2.46
C ASN A 246 -54.76 4.32 2.37
N ILE A 247 -53.76 3.64 2.91
CA ILE A 247 -52.40 4.12 2.87
C ILE A 247 -51.78 3.95 1.48
N PHE A 248 -52.03 2.80 0.89
CA PHE A 248 -51.58 2.45 -0.45
C PHE A 248 -52.72 2.41 -1.45
N GLY A 249 -53.78 3.18 -1.20
CA GLY A 249 -54.99 3.24 -2.03
C GLY A 249 -54.68 3.51 -3.50
N ALA A 250 -55.59 3.10 -4.34
CA ALA A 250 -55.50 3.04 -5.79
C ALA A 250 -54.78 4.26 -6.42
N ASN A 251 -53.51 4.31 -6.48
CA ASN A 251 -52.62 5.25 -7.19
C ASN A 251 -51.56 5.94 -6.35
N SER A 252 -51.17 5.51 -5.15
CA SER A 252 -50.53 6.49 -4.31
C SER A 252 -49.28 6.06 -3.54
N GLY A 253 -48.56 5.09 -3.98
CA GLY A 253 -47.22 4.87 -3.46
C GLY A 253 -46.27 4.57 -4.59
N SER A 254 -45.16 5.28 -4.64
CA SER A 254 -44.06 4.96 -5.54
C SER A 254 -42.75 5.06 -4.80
N LEU A 255 -41.89 4.11 -5.04
CA LEU A 255 -40.48 4.20 -4.68
C LEU A 255 -39.71 4.55 -5.93
N ARG A 256 -39.03 5.67 -5.90
CA ARG A 256 -38.24 6.12 -7.02
C ARG A 256 -36.80 6.21 -6.61
N TRP A 257 -35.96 5.58 -7.39
CA TRP A 257 -34.54 5.83 -7.35
C TRP A 257 -34.14 6.67 -8.55
N ASN A 258 -33.69 7.89 -8.29
CA ASN A 258 -33.19 8.78 -9.31
C ASN A 258 -31.68 8.92 -9.16
N ARG A 259 -31.00 8.80 -10.28
CA ARG A 259 -29.62 9.18 -10.42
C ARG A 259 -29.57 10.68 -10.73
N GLY A 260 -29.00 11.47 -9.82
CA GLY A 260 -28.71 12.89 -10.08
C GLY A 260 -27.39 13.02 -10.81
N ASP A 261 -27.43 13.36 -12.08
CA ASP A 261 -26.24 13.76 -12.82
C ASP A 261 -26.43 15.17 -13.42
N VAL A 262 -25.40 15.67 -14.10
CA VAL A 262 -25.37 17.02 -14.67
C VAL A 262 -26.45 17.23 -15.77
N GLN A 263 -27.10 16.18 -16.23
CA GLN A 263 -28.06 16.21 -17.34
C GLN A 263 -29.51 15.97 -16.93
N GLY A 264 -29.81 15.81 -15.66
CA GLY A 264 -31.15 15.59 -15.14
C GLY A 264 -31.33 14.25 -14.41
N ASN A 265 -32.42 14.15 -13.70
CA ASN A 265 -32.76 12.94 -12.95
C ASN A 265 -33.13 11.80 -13.90
N VAL A 266 -32.32 10.75 -13.90
CA VAL A 266 -32.67 9.51 -14.58
C VAL A 266 -33.37 8.61 -13.59
N MET A 267 -34.67 8.30 -13.82
CA MET A 267 -35.42 7.38 -13.00
C MET A 267 -34.92 5.95 -13.30
N ILE A 268 -34.49 5.25 -12.28
CA ILE A 268 -33.94 3.90 -12.39
C ILE A 268 -35.01 2.84 -12.16
N ALA A 269 -35.90 3.10 -11.23
CA ALA A 269 -37.01 2.22 -10.92
C ALA A 269 -38.19 3.01 -10.40
N ASP A 270 -39.39 2.67 -10.85
CA ASP A 270 -40.62 3.18 -10.34
C ASP A 270 -41.45 1.98 -9.82
N CYS A 271 -41.78 2.02 -8.52
CA CYS A 271 -42.55 0.99 -7.88
C CYS A 271 -43.93 1.56 -7.58
N ALA A 272 -44.95 1.07 -8.25
CA ALA A 272 -46.32 1.47 -8.00
C ALA A 272 -47.04 0.46 -7.10
N PHE A 273 -47.78 0.94 -6.11
CA PHE A 273 -48.61 0.12 -5.26
C PHE A 273 -50.01 -0.02 -5.88
N THR A 274 -50.43 -1.23 -6.14
CA THR A 274 -51.74 -1.49 -6.72
C THR A 274 -52.79 -1.77 -5.66
N SER A 275 -54.07 -1.52 -5.99
CA SER A 275 -55.19 -1.62 -5.07
C SER A 275 -55.61 -3.05 -4.67
N SER A 276 -54.88 -4.06 -5.06
CA SER A 276 -55.23 -5.47 -4.80
C SER A 276 -54.70 -6.04 -3.47
N ASN A 277 -54.18 -5.23 -2.62
CA ASN A 277 -53.82 -5.57 -1.24
C ASN A 277 -52.86 -6.74 -1.03
N SER A 278 -52.02 -7.07 -1.97
CA SER A 278 -50.91 -8.00 -1.75
C SER A 278 -49.59 -7.34 -2.14
N LEU A 279 -48.59 -7.51 -1.30
CA LEU A 279 -47.25 -7.04 -1.60
C LEU A 279 -46.50 -8.20 -2.26
N VAL A 280 -46.17 -8.06 -3.53
CA VAL A 280 -45.40 -9.06 -4.29
C VAL A 280 -44.04 -8.48 -4.64
N TYR A 281 -43.02 -9.20 -4.29
CA TYR A 281 -41.63 -8.83 -4.59
C TYR A 281 -41.27 -8.98 -6.05
N GLY A 282 -40.61 -7.96 -6.57
CA GLY A 282 -39.67 -8.15 -7.66
C GLY A 282 -38.26 -8.43 -7.09
N THR A 283 -37.66 -9.48 -7.53
CA THR A 283 -36.31 -9.88 -7.00
C THR A 283 -35.15 -9.12 -7.59
N SER A 284 -35.35 -8.38 -8.68
CA SER A 284 -34.32 -7.56 -9.32
C SER A 284 -34.97 -6.57 -10.25
N LEU A 285 -34.65 -5.30 -10.08
CA LEU A 285 -35.07 -4.23 -10.97
C LEU A 285 -33.89 -3.86 -11.86
N THR A 286 -34.18 -3.83 -13.16
CA THR A 286 -33.27 -3.20 -14.12
C THR A 286 -33.59 -1.72 -14.22
N TRP A 287 -32.66 -0.93 -14.80
CA TRP A 287 -32.78 0.52 -14.95
C TRP A 287 -34.10 1.03 -15.56
N ASP A 288 -34.78 0.21 -16.33
CA ASP A 288 -35.96 0.57 -17.12
C ASP A 288 -37.25 -0.10 -16.63
N GLY A 289 -37.24 -0.69 -15.44
CA GLY A 289 -38.39 -1.49 -14.97
C GLY A 289 -39.33 -0.75 -14.03
N GLU A 290 -40.62 -0.78 -14.34
CA GLU A 290 -41.67 -0.54 -13.37
C GLU A 290 -41.93 -1.81 -12.56
N VAL A 291 -41.98 -1.68 -11.23
CA VAL A 291 -42.37 -2.78 -10.35
C VAL A 291 -43.73 -2.47 -9.77
N ASP A 292 -44.70 -3.28 -10.16
CA ASP A 292 -46.03 -3.23 -9.56
C ASP A 292 -46.05 -3.97 -8.22
N TRP A 293 -46.43 -3.25 -7.19
CA TRP A 293 -46.57 -3.78 -5.86
C TRP A 293 -48.04 -4.03 -5.56
N THR A 294 -48.31 -5.23 -5.08
CA THR A 294 -49.65 -5.59 -4.65
C THR A 294 -49.62 -5.94 -3.17
N ILE A 295 -50.38 -5.25 -2.34
CA ILE A 295 -50.49 -5.51 -0.90
C ILE A 295 -51.64 -6.47 -0.63
N THR A 296 -51.36 -7.64 -0.06
CA THR A 296 -52.40 -8.56 0.43
C THR A 296 -52.59 -8.34 1.93
N PRO A 297 -53.77 -7.95 2.39
CA PRO A 297 -53.98 -7.75 3.81
C PRO A 297 -53.92 -9.10 4.55
N THR A 298 -52.93 -9.20 5.44
CA THR A 298 -52.97 -10.18 6.51
C THR A 298 -53.52 -9.51 7.75
N PRO A 299 -54.41 -10.16 8.51
CA PRO A 299 -55.07 -9.51 9.65
C PRO A 299 -54.17 -9.29 10.87
N VAL A 300 -52.87 -9.37 10.73
CA VAL A 300 -51.92 -9.21 11.83
C VAL A 300 -50.76 -8.33 11.36
N SER A 301 -50.60 -7.14 11.92
CA SER A 301 -49.44 -6.28 11.75
C SER A 301 -48.27 -6.72 12.62
N PRO A 302 -47.01 -6.49 12.26
CA PRO A 302 -46.54 -5.66 11.15
C PRO A 302 -46.37 -6.42 9.83
N ILE A 303 -46.59 -5.75 8.72
CA ILE A 303 -46.20 -6.23 7.40
C ILE A 303 -44.81 -5.70 7.12
N SER A 304 -43.92 -6.60 6.82
CA SER A 304 -42.56 -6.27 6.43
C SER A 304 -42.22 -6.90 5.09
N ASP A 305 -41.68 -6.11 4.19
CA ASP A 305 -41.32 -6.60 2.87
C ASP A 305 -40.09 -5.87 2.31
N SER A 306 -39.40 -6.41 1.32
CA SER A 306 -38.18 -5.83 0.80
C SER A 306 -38.03 -5.92 -0.71
N ILE A 307 -37.39 -4.91 -1.28
CA ILE A 307 -37.07 -4.80 -2.71
C ILE A 307 -35.58 -4.80 -2.90
N PHE A 308 -35.14 -5.46 -3.97
CA PHE A 308 -33.76 -5.38 -4.44
C PHE A 308 -33.71 -4.53 -5.70
N VAL A 309 -32.77 -3.58 -5.73
CA VAL A 309 -32.47 -2.79 -6.91
C VAL A 309 -30.98 -2.95 -7.22
N GLU A 310 -30.68 -3.15 -8.48
CA GLU A 310 -29.33 -3.23 -8.99
C GLU A 310 -29.14 -2.25 -10.14
N ALA A 311 -28.05 -1.49 -10.11
CA ALA A 311 -27.72 -0.51 -11.14
C ALA A 311 -26.22 -0.50 -11.41
N ALA A 312 -25.83 -0.14 -12.64
CA ALA A 312 -24.43 0.05 -12.99
C ALA A 312 -23.92 1.41 -12.50
N TYR A 313 -22.70 1.42 -11.98
CA TYR A 313 -21.98 2.63 -11.61
C TYR A 313 -21.24 3.21 -12.81
N ASP A 314 -21.31 4.49 -13.05
CA ASP A 314 -20.63 5.17 -14.14
C ASP A 314 -20.05 6.56 -13.73
N GLY A 315 -19.55 6.66 -12.53
CA GLY A 315 -18.90 7.85 -11.96
C GLY A 315 -19.51 8.27 -10.62
N ASP A 316 -19.07 9.39 -10.06
CA ASP A 316 -19.60 9.90 -8.80
C ASP A 316 -21.09 10.28 -8.94
N HIS A 317 -21.94 9.69 -8.12
CA HIS A 317 -23.39 9.88 -8.17
C HIS A 317 -23.98 10.24 -6.84
N THR A 318 -24.98 11.08 -6.90
CA THR A 318 -25.95 11.26 -5.83
C THR A 318 -27.17 10.42 -6.14
N ILE A 319 -27.51 9.46 -5.28
CA ILE A 319 -28.71 8.64 -5.40
C ILE A 319 -29.79 9.25 -4.49
N THR A 320 -30.92 9.58 -5.08
CA THR A 320 -32.05 10.13 -4.34
C THR A 320 -33.16 9.11 -4.27
N PHE A 321 -33.52 8.68 -3.06
CA PHE A 321 -34.67 7.85 -2.80
C PHE A 321 -35.85 8.74 -2.44
N THR A 322 -36.92 8.65 -3.20
CA THR A 322 -38.13 9.40 -2.93
C THR A 322 -39.27 8.39 -2.70
N PHE A 323 -39.92 8.51 -1.56
CA PHE A 323 -41.14 7.77 -1.26
C PHE A 323 -42.30 8.75 -1.18
N GLU A 324 -43.38 8.46 -1.91
CA GLU A 324 -44.59 9.24 -1.89
C GLU A 324 -45.78 8.28 -1.58
N GLY A 325 -46.50 8.58 -0.54
CA GLY A 325 -47.67 7.79 -0.14
C GLY A 325 -48.72 8.65 0.52
N PHE A 326 -49.94 8.16 0.52
CA PHE A 326 -51.06 8.82 1.19
C PHE A 326 -51.53 7.97 2.38
N ASN A 327 -51.60 8.56 3.54
CA ASN A 327 -52.20 7.96 4.71
C ASN A 327 -53.29 8.89 5.27
N THR A 328 -54.52 8.43 5.25
CA THR A 328 -55.66 9.19 5.74
C THR A 328 -56.17 8.72 7.10
N THR A 329 -55.56 7.68 7.68
CA THR A 329 -56.03 7.04 8.91
C THR A 329 -55.15 7.36 10.10
N THR A 330 -55.75 7.88 11.16
CA THR A 330 -55.06 8.13 12.42
C THR A 330 -54.72 6.84 13.16
N GLY A 331 -53.52 6.75 13.68
CA GLY A 331 -53.06 5.64 14.51
C GLY A 331 -52.25 4.55 13.80
N SER A 332 -52.08 4.67 12.48
CA SER A 332 -51.17 3.81 11.73
C SER A 332 -49.79 4.47 11.57
N SER A 333 -48.76 3.69 11.51
CA SER A 333 -47.43 4.15 11.19
C SER A 333 -46.76 3.24 10.17
N TYR A 334 -45.83 3.76 9.42
CA TYR A 334 -44.98 2.95 8.58
C TYR A 334 -43.57 3.41 8.65
N THR A 335 -42.67 2.48 8.48
CA THR A 335 -41.23 2.70 8.42
C THR A 335 -40.72 2.18 7.08
N PHE A 336 -40.03 3.05 6.38
CA PHE A 336 -39.29 2.69 5.20
C PHE A 336 -37.80 2.66 5.60
N SER A 337 -37.11 1.61 5.25
CA SER A 337 -35.69 1.50 5.56
C SER A 337 -34.90 0.86 4.42
N ILE A 338 -33.64 1.24 4.34
CA ILE A 338 -32.66 0.58 3.50
C ILE A 338 -31.58 0.03 4.44
N ASP A 339 -31.46 -1.30 4.48
CA ASP A 339 -30.52 -1.96 5.41
C ASP A 339 -29.07 -1.63 5.03
N SER A 340 -28.78 -1.68 3.74
CA SER A 340 -27.46 -1.33 3.22
C SER A 340 -27.53 -1.02 1.72
N ILE A 341 -26.69 -0.12 1.29
CA ILE A 341 -26.32 0.07 -0.11
C ILE A 341 -24.98 -0.60 -0.30
N THR A 342 -24.92 -1.57 -1.18
CA THR A 342 -23.71 -2.35 -1.45
C THR A 342 -23.34 -2.27 -2.92
N ALA A 343 -22.07 -2.53 -3.25
CA ALA A 343 -21.63 -2.69 -4.62
C ALA A 343 -20.77 -3.93 -4.77
N VAL A 344 -20.75 -4.50 -5.97
CA VAL A 344 -19.79 -5.53 -6.37
C VAL A 344 -18.72 -4.82 -7.17
N SER A 345 -17.60 -4.56 -6.53
CA SER A 345 -16.50 -3.80 -7.11
C SER A 345 -15.51 -4.70 -7.85
N THR A 346 -15.17 -4.32 -9.06
CA THR A 346 -14.07 -4.91 -9.84
C THR A 346 -12.74 -4.21 -9.58
N LYS A 347 -12.71 -3.17 -8.76
CA LYS A 347 -11.50 -2.45 -8.41
C LYS A 347 -10.53 -3.35 -7.67
N SER A 348 -9.25 -3.22 -7.99
CA SER A 348 -8.22 -4.07 -7.38
C SER A 348 -8.07 -3.82 -5.87
N ALA A 349 -8.13 -4.90 -5.10
CA ALA A 349 -7.87 -4.91 -3.66
C ALA A 349 -6.37 -4.94 -3.33
N LEU A 350 -5.49 -5.03 -4.34
CA LEU A 350 -4.04 -5.14 -4.13
C LEU A 350 -3.43 -3.92 -3.46
N GLY A 351 -4.19 -2.84 -3.40
CA GLY A 351 -3.71 -1.57 -2.87
C GLY A 351 -3.08 -0.73 -3.98
N ASN A 352 -2.81 0.51 -3.63
CA ASN A 352 -2.32 1.47 -4.60
C ASN A 352 -1.39 2.45 -3.89
N PRO A 353 -0.07 2.25 -3.98
CA PRO A 353 0.68 1.24 -4.75
C PRO A 353 0.89 -0.10 -4.02
N MET A 354 1.26 -1.14 -4.78
CA MET A 354 1.85 -2.38 -4.26
C MET A 354 3.36 -2.40 -4.51
N TYR A 355 4.05 -3.23 -3.75
CA TYR A 355 5.50 -3.38 -3.81
C TYR A 355 5.88 -4.83 -4.09
N ILE A 356 6.79 -5.04 -5.04
CA ILE A 356 7.36 -6.36 -5.34
C ILE A 356 8.87 -6.28 -5.09
N ASP A 357 9.33 -6.95 -4.05
CA ASP A 357 10.73 -6.95 -3.64
C ASP A 357 11.46 -8.15 -4.23
N LEU A 358 12.27 -7.91 -5.25
CA LEU A 358 13.00 -8.96 -5.96
C LEU A 358 14.30 -9.39 -5.26
N ASP A 359 14.67 -8.79 -4.13
CA ASP A 359 15.79 -9.31 -3.30
C ASP A 359 15.34 -10.50 -2.45
N ILE A 360 14.12 -10.47 -1.96
CA ILE A 360 13.56 -11.51 -1.09
C ILE A 360 12.46 -12.35 -1.75
N GLY A 361 11.97 -11.94 -2.95
CA GLY A 361 10.92 -12.65 -3.67
C GLY A 361 9.55 -12.51 -3.05
N GLU A 362 9.24 -11.35 -2.47
CA GLU A 362 7.97 -11.09 -1.79
C GLU A 362 7.23 -9.90 -2.40
N ALA A 363 5.91 -9.98 -2.37
CA ALA A 363 5.03 -8.88 -2.75
C ALA A 363 4.15 -8.47 -1.57
N TYR A 364 3.98 -7.15 -1.37
CA TYR A 364 3.22 -6.59 -0.26
C TYR A 364 2.58 -5.25 -0.63
N LYS A 365 1.59 -4.87 0.15
CA LYS A 365 0.99 -3.52 0.18
C LYS A 365 1.15 -2.91 1.56
N ILE A 366 1.04 -1.59 1.65
CA ILE A 366 1.06 -0.90 2.94
C ILE A 366 -0.37 -0.58 3.36
N GLU A 367 -0.82 -1.14 4.47
CA GLU A 367 -2.11 -0.85 5.09
C GLU A 367 -1.89 -0.29 6.50
N ASN A 368 -2.40 0.90 6.75
CA ASN A 368 -2.24 1.58 8.05
C ASN A 368 -0.77 1.63 8.54
N GLY A 369 0.17 1.81 7.62
CA GLY A 369 1.59 1.87 7.91
C GLY A 369 2.27 0.50 8.12
N THR A 370 1.54 -0.61 7.93
CA THR A 370 2.07 -1.98 8.07
C THR A 370 2.13 -2.68 6.71
N ALA A 371 3.20 -3.41 6.46
CA ALA A 371 3.33 -4.24 5.26
C ALA A 371 2.44 -5.49 5.41
N VAL A 372 1.56 -5.71 4.43
CA VAL A 372 0.66 -6.86 4.33
C VAL A 372 1.02 -7.63 3.06
N SER A 373 1.34 -8.92 3.21
CA SER A 373 1.73 -9.77 2.08
C SER A 373 0.57 -9.97 1.09
N ILE A 374 0.90 -9.89 -0.21
CA ILE A 374 0.01 -10.19 -1.34
C ILE A 374 0.63 -11.24 -2.29
N ASN A 375 1.51 -12.10 -1.79
CA ASN A 375 2.20 -13.13 -2.58
C ASN A 375 1.23 -14.09 -3.30
N ASN A 376 0.02 -14.25 -2.82
CA ASN A 376 -1.03 -15.04 -3.47
C ASN A 376 -1.56 -14.41 -4.77
N ALA A 377 -1.34 -13.12 -4.97
CA ALA A 377 -1.77 -12.38 -6.15
C ALA A 377 -0.62 -12.11 -7.14
N VAL A 378 0.62 -12.31 -6.71
CA VAL A 378 1.82 -12.01 -7.52
C VAL A 378 2.63 -13.27 -7.72
N GLN A 379 2.77 -13.69 -8.97
CA GLN A 379 3.61 -14.81 -9.35
C GLN A 379 4.98 -14.28 -9.78
N ILE A 380 5.98 -14.52 -8.95
CA ILE A 380 7.39 -14.23 -9.22
C ILE A 380 8.05 -15.55 -9.66
N PRO A 381 8.89 -15.58 -10.70
CA PRO A 381 9.59 -16.81 -11.11
C PRO A 381 10.55 -17.30 -10.01
N ALA A 382 10.84 -18.60 -10.02
CA ALA A 382 11.72 -19.23 -9.02
C ALA A 382 13.14 -18.65 -9.04
N GLU A 383 13.65 -18.31 -10.23
CA GLU A 383 14.83 -17.46 -10.38
C GLU A 383 14.36 -16.00 -10.33
N LEU A 384 14.71 -15.31 -9.27
CA LEU A 384 14.24 -13.95 -9.05
C LEU A 384 14.76 -13.00 -10.13
N PRO A 385 13.88 -12.20 -10.75
CA PRO A 385 14.28 -11.22 -11.75
C PRO A 385 15.31 -10.23 -11.24
N VAL A 386 16.26 -9.87 -12.10
CA VAL A 386 17.33 -8.93 -11.79
C VAL A 386 17.46 -7.89 -12.90
N LEU A 387 18.13 -6.79 -12.58
CA LEU A 387 18.60 -5.81 -13.55
C LEU A 387 20.08 -6.06 -13.83
N PRO A 388 20.45 -6.75 -14.92
CA PRO A 388 21.82 -7.01 -15.28
C PRO A 388 22.58 -5.71 -15.64
N PRO A 389 23.92 -5.74 -15.71
CA PRO A 389 24.71 -4.61 -16.19
C PRO A 389 24.23 -4.07 -17.54
N GLY A 390 24.13 -2.76 -17.68
CA GLY A 390 23.66 -2.11 -18.91
C GLY A 390 22.14 -1.89 -18.93
N ASP A 391 21.59 -1.84 -20.13
CA ASP A 391 20.18 -1.49 -20.39
C ASP A 391 19.27 -2.69 -20.23
N THR A 392 18.23 -2.56 -19.40
CA THR A 392 17.08 -3.48 -19.33
C THR A 392 15.84 -2.77 -19.84
N THR A 393 15.19 -3.34 -20.86
CA THR A 393 13.89 -2.86 -21.34
C THR A 393 12.80 -3.44 -20.45
N ILE A 394 11.89 -2.60 -19.99
CA ILE A 394 10.76 -3.01 -19.14
C ILE A 394 9.46 -2.80 -19.91
N THR A 395 8.67 -3.85 -20.04
CA THR A 395 7.32 -3.76 -20.62
C THR A 395 6.29 -4.27 -19.63
N TYR A 396 5.08 -3.73 -19.72
CA TYR A 396 3.97 -4.14 -18.88
C TYR A 396 2.62 -3.82 -19.54
N ASP A 397 1.58 -4.50 -19.08
CA ASP A 397 0.22 -4.36 -19.58
C ASP A 397 -0.35 -2.96 -19.33
N ASN A 398 -1.29 -2.54 -20.16
CA ASN A 398 -1.95 -1.23 -20.07
C ASN A 398 -2.88 -1.07 -18.84
N THR A 399 -3.19 -2.16 -18.14
CA THR A 399 -3.90 -2.17 -16.85
C THR A 399 -3.01 -1.73 -15.70
N ILE A 400 -1.69 -1.66 -15.90
CA ILE A 400 -0.74 -1.05 -14.96
C ILE A 400 -0.63 0.43 -15.30
N THR A 401 -1.12 1.28 -14.41
CA THR A 401 -1.23 2.73 -14.62
C THR A 401 -0.03 3.51 -14.11
N SER A 402 0.77 2.92 -13.22
CA SER A 402 2.04 3.48 -12.74
C SER A 402 3.02 2.38 -12.43
N PHE A 403 4.25 2.58 -12.84
CA PHE A 403 5.35 1.66 -12.61
C PHE A 403 6.62 2.42 -12.26
N LYS A 404 7.20 2.09 -11.10
CA LYS A 404 8.47 2.66 -10.68
C LYS A 404 9.43 1.56 -10.23
N VAL A 405 10.69 1.81 -10.43
CA VAL A 405 11.80 0.92 -10.08
C VAL A 405 12.71 1.62 -9.08
N LEU A 406 12.91 1.04 -7.91
CA LEU A 406 13.98 1.37 -6.99
C LEU A 406 15.13 0.40 -7.25
N PRO A 407 16.19 0.82 -7.96
CA PRO A 407 17.11 -0.12 -8.62
C PRO A 407 18.04 -0.87 -7.67
N ARG A 408 18.43 -0.27 -6.56
CA ARG A 408 19.37 -0.84 -5.58
C ARG A 408 20.74 -1.21 -6.20
N TRP A 409 21.32 -0.28 -6.96
CA TRP A 409 22.65 -0.46 -7.56
C TRP A 409 23.74 -0.71 -6.52
N TRP A 410 24.62 -1.66 -6.81
CA TRP A 410 25.72 -1.97 -5.92
C TRP A 410 26.98 -2.38 -6.68
N LYS A 411 28.13 -2.28 -5.99
CA LYS A 411 29.45 -2.75 -6.44
C LYS A 411 30.24 -3.32 -5.27
N VAL A 412 31.39 -3.88 -5.50
CA VAL A 412 32.34 -4.34 -4.48
C VAL A 412 33.45 -3.33 -4.19
#